data_443828b6a5c2a71ead8f52d1d1734c68
#
_entry.id   443828b6a5c2a71ead8f52d1d1734c68
#
_cell.length_a   1.000
_cell.length_b   1.000
_cell.length_c   1.000
_cell.angle_alpha   90.00
_cell.angle_beta   90.00
_cell.angle_gamma   90.00
#
_symmetry.space_group_name_H-M   'P 1'
#
loop_
_entity.id
_entity.type
_entity.pdbx_description
1 polymer ?
#
loop_
_entity_poly.entity_id
_entity_poly.type
_entity_poly.pdbx_seq_one_letter_code
_entity_poly.pdbx_strand_id
1 'polypeptide(L)'
;MITELIISLIVVVSCIGIYYAITGNPPGARIIEQDPPIDSRLDETQATLMFFYTSWCPHCKTAQEPWKSLQQVIKNDNLTYGGKSVSFEDINAETNKGKAALYKINAYPTFKVVTDKKVYEMLGKPTVPNLREFLKKALGDEKASH
;
A
#
# COMPACT_ATOMS: atom_id res chain seq x y z
N MET A 1 12.66 -34.43 -28.52
CA MET A 1 13.04 -33.85 -27.22
C MET A 1 13.10 -32.31 -27.23
N ILE A 2 13.88 -31.71 -28.12
CA ILE A 2 13.97 -30.23 -28.19
C ILE A 2 12.63 -29.58 -28.60
N THR A 3 11.93 -30.18 -29.57
CA THR A 3 10.60 -29.70 -30.01
C THR A 3 9.55 -29.78 -28.92
N GLU A 4 9.54 -30.81 -28.10
CA GLU A 4 8.63 -30.96 -26.97
C GLU A 4 8.87 -29.88 -25.88
N LEU A 5 10.16 -29.59 -25.61
CA LEU A 5 10.56 -28.54 -24.68
C LEU A 5 10.16 -27.14 -25.17
N ILE A 6 10.30 -26.85 -26.45
CA ILE A 6 9.92 -25.59 -27.07
C ILE A 6 8.40 -25.42 -27.03
N ILE A 7 7.63 -26.46 -27.35
CA ILE A 7 6.15 -26.39 -27.28
C ILE A 7 5.70 -26.15 -25.84
N SER A 8 6.27 -26.86 -24.86
CA SER A 8 5.96 -26.68 -23.46
C SER A 8 6.25 -25.24 -22.99
N LEU A 9 7.38 -24.67 -23.40
CA LEU A 9 7.75 -23.29 -23.05
C LEU A 9 6.78 -22.29 -23.66
N ILE A 10 6.38 -22.46 -24.93
CA ILE A 10 5.41 -21.59 -25.60
C ILE A 10 4.05 -21.63 -24.89
N VAL A 11 3.59 -22.81 -24.48
CA VAL A 11 2.32 -22.97 -23.74
C VAL A 11 2.38 -22.24 -22.40
N VAL A 12 3.48 -22.40 -21.64
CA VAL A 12 3.65 -21.72 -20.35
C VAL A 12 3.66 -20.20 -20.51
N VAL A 13 4.41 -19.69 -21.49
CA VAL A 13 4.47 -18.23 -21.75
C VAL A 13 3.11 -17.70 -22.20
N SER A 14 2.38 -18.45 -23.04
CA SER A 14 1.03 -18.09 -23.47
C SER A 14 0.05 -18.08 -22.30
N CYS A 15 0.10 -19.08 -21.42
CA CYS A 15 -0.76 -19.12 -20.22
C CYS A 15 -0.47 -17.95 -19.27
N ILE A 16 0.79 -17.61 -19.08
CA ILE A 16 1.20 -16.45 -18.28
C ILE A 16 0.70 -15.16 -18.94
N GLY A 17 0.85 -15.01 -20.25
CA GLY A 17 0.36 -13.85 -21.01
C GLY A 17 -1.16 -13.69 -20.94
N ILE A 18 -1.90 -14.79 -21.09
CA ILE A 18 -3.37 -14.81 -20.96
C ILE A 18 -3.79 -14.48 -19.52
N TYR A 19 -3.11 -15.04 -18.52
CA TYR A 19 -3.36 -14.72 -17.12
C TYR A 19 -3.20 -13.22 -16.84
N TYR A 20 -2.11 -12.60 -17.33
CA TYR A 20 -1.91 -11.16 -17.20
C TYR A 20 -2.92 -10.32 -17.99
N ALA A 21 -3.34 -10.78 -19.16
CA ALA A 21 -4.36 -10.09 -19.96
C ALA A 21 -5.75 -10.13 -19.33
N ILE A 22 -6.11 -11.23 -18.65
CA ILE A 22 -7.40 -11.39 -17.99
C ILE A 22 -7.43 -10.72 -16.63
N THR A 23 -6.35 -10.83 -15.84
CA THR A 23 -6.31 -10.29 -14.48
C THR A 23 -5.92 -8.82 -14.45
N GLY A 24 -5.29 -8.30 -15.51
CA GLY A 24 -4.87 -6.89 -15.63
C GLY A 24 -3.86 -6.41 -14.59
N ASN A 25 -3.39 -7.31 -13.72
CA ASN A 25 -2.56 -6.94 -12.59
C ASN A 25 -1.29 -7.81 -12.50
N PRO A 26 -0.11 -7.21 -12.56
CA PRO A 26 1.09 -7.86 -12.05
C PRO A 26 0.89 -8.15 -10.55
N PRO A 27 1.58 -9.18 -9.99
CA PRO A 27 1.59 -9.41 -8.57
C PRO A 27 2.23 -8.20 -7.87
N GLY A 28 1.40 -7.32 -7.37
CA GLY A 28 1.76 -6.07 -6.70
C GLY A 28 0.65 -5.65 -5.76
N ALA A 29 0.89 -4.61 -4.98
CA ALA A 29 -0.12 -4.05 -4.09
C ALA A 29 -1.35 -3.62 -4.89
N ARG A 30 -2.49 -4.21 -4.57
CA ARG A 30 -3.79 -3.74 -5.05
C ARG A 30 -4.24 -2.60 -4.15
N ILE A 31 -4.95 -1.64 -4.73
CA ILE A 31 -5.52 -0.51 -3.98
C ILE A 31 -7.03 -0.50 -4.11
N ILE A 32 -7.70 -0.17 -3.02
CA ILE A 32 -9.14 0.17 -3.01
C ILE A 32 -9.23 1.66 -2.74
N GLU A 33 -9.97 2.35 -3.56
CA GLU A 33 -10.26 3.78 -3.43
C GLU A 33 -11.58 3.98 -2.68
N GLN A 34 -11.60 4.89 -1.72
CA GLN A 34 -12.77 5.23 -0.90
C GLN A 34 -12.89 6.74 -0.74
N ASP A 35 -14.11 7.22 -0.52
CA ASP A 35 -14.32 8.62 -0.15
C ASP A 35 -13.76 8.88 1.25
N PRO A 36 -13.13 10.05 1.48
CA PRO A 36 -12.59 10.39 2.78
C PRO A 36 -13.71 10.60 3.80
N PRO A 37 -13.49 10.27 5.08
CA PRO A 37 -14.40 10.68 6.13
C PRO A 37 -14.42 12.22 6.23
N ILE A 38 -15.55 12.80 6.63
CA ILE A 38 -15.86 14.24 6.60
C ILE A 38 -14.83 15.12 7.34
N ASP A 39 -13.94 14.55 8.15
CA ASP A 39 -12.99 15.29 9.01
C ASP A 39 -11.52 15.19 8.56
N SER A 40 -11.24 14.84 7.31
CA SER A 40 -9.86 14.85 6.80
C SER A 40 -9.43 16.28 6.45
N ARG A 41 -8.81 16.98 7.43
CA ARG A 41 -8.27 18.34 7.26
C ARG A 41 -6.83 18.31 6.72
N LEU A 42 -6.58 17.59 5.65
CA LEU A 42 -5.27 17.57 5.01
C LEU A 42 -5.20 18.61 3.91
N ASP A 43 -4.06 19.29 3.81
CA ASP A 43 -3.77 20.15 2.68
C ASP A 43 -3.50 19.31 1.42
N GLU A 44 -3.71 19.89 0.24
CA GLU A 44 -3.47 19.24 -1.05
C GLU A 44 -2.02 18.74 -1.22
N THR A 45 -1.08 19.30 -0.47
CA THR A 45 0.35 18.94 -0.48
C THR A 45 0.74 17.86 0.53
N GLN A 46 -0.24 17.34 1.27
CA GLN A 46 -0.02 16.37 2.35
C GLN A 46 -0.79 15.09 2.12
N ALA A 47 -0.21 13.99 2.58
CA ALA A 47 -0.87 12.70 2.68
C ALA A 47 -0.46 12.03 3.99
N THR A 48 -1.35 11.23 4.58
CA THR A 48 -1.04 10.45 5.78
C THR A 48 -1.15 8.98 5.47
N LEU A 49 -0.07 8.24 5.66
CA LEU A 49 -0.07 6.78 5.63
C LEU A 49 -0.36 6.26 7.02
N MET A 50 -1.46 5.56 7.16
CA MET A 50 -1.97 5.01 8.42
C MET A 50 -1.76 3.51 8.48
N PHE A 51 -1.25 3.02 9.61
CA PHE A 51 -1.10 1.62 9.93
C PHE A 51 -2.04 1.24 11.08
N PHE A 52 -3.10 0.51 10.76
CA PHE A 52 -4.05 -0.02 11.74
C PHE A 52 -3.62 -1.41 12.20
N TYR A 53 -3.45 -1.57 13.49
CA TYR A 53 -2.99 -2.82 14.10
C TYR A 53 -3.69 -3.10 15.42
N THR A 54 -3.50 -4.32 15.94
CA THR A 54 -3.87 -4.73 17.30
C THR A 54 -2.67 -5.40 17.98
N SER A 55 -2.64 -5.41 19.30
CA SER A 55 -1.52 -5.95 20.08
C SER A 55 -1.40 -7.47 19.98
N TRP A 56 -2.52 -8.16 19.81
CA TRP A 56 -2.61 -9.62 19.73
C TRP A 56 -2.35 -10.19 18.32
N CYS A 57 -2.29 -9.37 17.30
CA CYS A 57 -2.19 -9.79 15.89
C CYS A 57 -0.76 -10.17 15.50
N PRO A 58 -0.45 -11.46 15.17
CA PRO A 58 0.89 -11.87 14.76
C PRO A 58 1.37 -11.22 13.45
N HIS A 59 0.47 -11.07 12.47
CA HIS A 59 0.78 -10.43 11.21
C HIS A 59 1.07 -8.94 11.35
N CYS A 60 0.48 -8.28 12.35
CA CYS A 60 0.80 -6.89 12.68
C CYS A 60 2.24 -6.76 13.20
N LYS A 61 2.71 -7.70 14.00
CA LYS A 61 4.11 -7.73 14.47
C LYS A 61 5.09 -7.87 13.33
N THR A 62 4.80 -8.75 12.37
CA THR A 62 5.62 -8.93 11.16
C THR A 62 5.60 -7.67 10.27
N ALA A 63 4.49 -6.94 10.24
CA ALA A 63 4.34 -5.72 9.45
C ALA A 63 5.08 -4.50 10.03
N GLN A 64 5.43 -4.52 11.32
CA GLN A 64 6.12 -3.40 11.97
C GLN A 64 7.51 -3.13 11.40
N GLU A 65 8.26 -4.17 11.04
CA GLU A 65 9.61 -4.02 10.50
C GLU A 65 9.62 -3.29 9.14
N PRO A 66 8.89 -3.74 8.10
CA PRO A 66 8.81 -2.99 6.85
C PRO A 66 8.17 -1.61 7.02
N TRP A 67 7.26 -1.42 7.98
CA TRP A 67 6.67 -0.13 8.32
C TRP A 67 7.72 0.88 8.80
N LYS A 68 8.53 0.50 9.78
CA LYS A 68 9.61 1.34 10.30
C LYS A 68 10.70 1.61 9.25
N SER A 69 11.04 0.58 8.47
CA SER A 69 12.02 0.72 7.38
C SER A 69 11.55 1.72 6.32
N LEU A 70 10.27 1.68 5.95
CA LEU A 70 9.69 2.66 5.01
C LEU A 70 9.76 4.09 5.55
N GLN A 71 9.42 4.29 6.83
CA GLN A 71 9.52 5.61 7.48
C GLN A 71 10.94 6.17 7.40
N GLN A 72 11.94 5.33 7.68
CA GLN A 72 13.35 5.71 7.61
C GLN A 72 13.78 6.09 6.18
N VAL A 73 13.41 5.28 5.20
CA VAL A 73 13.73 5.55 3.79
C VAL A 73 13.13 6.88 3.34
N ILE A 74 11.83 7.09 3.59
CA ILE A 74 11.15 8.33 3.18
C ILE A 74 11.75 9.55 3.88
N LYS A 75 12.09 9.43 5.15
CA LYS A 75 12.69 10.52 5.92
C LYS A 75 14.13 10.83 5.49
N ASN A 76 14.96 9.80 5.31
CA ASN A 76 16.37 9.97 4.97
C ASN A 76 16.57 10.54 3.57
N ASP A 77 15.76 10.10 2.63
CA ASP A 77 15.87 10.49 1.23
C ASP A 77 14.92 11.68 0.89
N ASN A 78 14.24 12.26 1.88
CA ASN A 78 13.24 13.33 1.69
C ASN A 78 12.27 13.03 0.55
N LEU A 79 11.70 11.80 0.54
CA LEU A 79 10.86 11.37 -0.56
C LEU A 79 9.47 12.02 -0.51
N THR A 80 9.01 12.45 -1.66
CA THR A 80 7.65 12.91 -1.90
C THR A 80 6.98 12.03 -2.96
N TYR A 81 5.68 11.93 -2.92
CA TYR A 81 4.89 11.13 -3.86
C TYR A 81 3.82 12.02 -4.51
N GLY A 82 3.90 12.16 -5.85
CA GLY A 82 3.01 13.08 -6.58
C GLY A 82 3.05 14.52 -6.08
N GLY A 83 4.21 14.96 -5.55
CA GLY A 83 4.38 16.29 -4.96
C GLY A 83 3.84 16.43 -3.53
N LYS A 84 3.35 15.34 -2.93
CA LYS A 84 2.84 15.33 -1.54
C LYS A 84 3.90 14.82 -0.57
N SER A 85 3.99 15.47 0.58
CA SER A 85 4.73 14.94 1.74
C SER A 85 3.90 13.86 2.43
N VAL A 86 4.56 12.77 2.86
CA VAL A 86 3.89 11.65 3.53
C VAL A 86 4.21 11.67 5.01
N SER A 87 3.17 11.82 5.83
CA SER A 87 3.23 11.60 7.28
C SER A 87 2.78 10.18 7.62
N PHE A 88 3.17 9.70 8.80
CA PHE A 88 2.91 8.33 9.25
C PHE A 88 2.12 8.34 10.55
N GLU A 89 1.15 7.46 10.66
CA GLU A 89 0.34 7.32 11.85
C GLU A 89 0.14 5.85 12.22
N ASP A 90 0.58 5.49 13.44
CA ASP A 90 0.36 4.18 14.05
C ASP A 90 -0.94 4.20 14.85
N ILE A 91 -1.91 3.35 14.49
CA ILE A 91 -3.23 3.33 15.12
C ILE A 91 -3.50 1.95 15.72
N ASN A 92 -3.43 1.87 17.04
CA ASN A 92 -3.91 0.69 17.76
C ASN A 92 -5.44 0.72 17.79
N ALA A 93 -6.07 -0.21 17.07
CA ALA A 93 -7.51 -0.28 16.94
C ALA A 93 -8.24 -0.70 18.23
N GLU A 94 -7.52 -1.28 19.19
CA GLU A 94 -8.09 -1.65 20.50
C GLU A 94 -8.38 -0.41 21.36
N THR A 95 -7.50 0.58 21.27
CA THR A 95 -7.61 1.85 22.00
C THR A 95 -8.27 2.96 21.19
N ASN A 96 -8.21 2.88 19.85
CA ASN A 96 -8.77 3.88 18.91
C ASN A 96 -9.93 3.29 18.10
N LYS A 97 -10.91 2.68 18.76
CA LYS A 97 -12.07 2.03 18.12
C LYS A 97 -12.86 2.99 17.22
N GLY A 98 -13.02 4.24 17.63
CA GLY A 98 -13.71 5.27 16.85
C GLY A 98 -13.02 5.52 15.51
N LYS A 99 -11.69 5.64 15.50
CA LYS A 99 -10.92 5.85 14.28
C LYS A 99 -10.94 4.62 13.38
N ALA A 100 -10.82 3.41 13.96
CA ALA A 100 -10.95 2.17 13.21
C ALA A 100 -12.33 2.03 12.54
N ALA A 101 -13.41 2.39 13.25
CA ALA A 101 -14.76 2.41 12.70
C ALA A 101 -14.94 3.47 11.61
N LEU A 102 -14.41 4.68 11.82
CA LEU A 102 -14.45 5.78 10.86
C LEU A 102 -13.83 5.40 9.52
N TYR A 103 -12.69 4.71 9.54
CA TYR A 103 -11.99 4.23 8.36
C TYR A 103 -12.45 2.83 7.91
N LYS A 104 -13.52 2.29 8.48
CA LYS A 104 -14.13 0.98 8.12
C LYS A 104 -13.12 -0.17 8.14
N ILE A 105 -12.31 -0.26 9.22
CA ILE A 105 -11.29 -1.29 9.37
C ILE A 105 -11.95 -2.61 9.76
N ASN A 106 -11.78 -3.64 8.93
CA ASN A 106 -12.38 -4.97 9.10
C ASN A 106 -11.35 -6.08 9.34
N ALA A 107 -10.08 -5.80 9.12
CA ALA A 107 -8.98 -6.77 9.25
C ALA A 107 -7.69 -6.08 9.71
N TYR A 108 -6.75 -6.86 10.22
CA TYR A 108 -5.44 -6.38 10.67
C TYR A 108 -4.31 -7.26 10.14
N PRO A 109 -3.16 -6.68 9.75
CA PRO A 109 -2.93 -5.24 9.61
C PRO A 109 -3.65 -4.63 8.41
N THR A 110 -4.04 -3.37 8.49
CA THR A 110 -4.56 -2.60 7.36
C THR A 110 -3.76 -1.32 7.20
N PHE A 111 -3.39 -1.01 5.96
CA PHE A 111 -2.68 0.22 5.58
C PHE A 111 -3.58 1.08 4.72
N LYS A 112 -3.72 2.35 5.08
CA LYS A 112 -4.49 3.34 4.31
C LYS A 112 -3.68 4.60 4.10
N VAL A 113 -3.78 5.16 2.89
CA VAL A 113 -3.29 6.50 2.58
C VAL A 113 -4.48 7.44 2.52
N VAL A 114 -4.42 8.51 3.30
CA VAL A 114 -5.45 9.53 3.35
C VAL A 114 -4.91 10.81 2.70
N THR A 115 -5.69 11.38 1.81
CA THR A 115 -5.47 12.69 1.20
C THR A 115 -6.65 13.62 1.50
N ASP A 116 -6.55 14.85 1.06
CA ASP A 116 -7.65 15.81 1.10
C ASP A 116 -8.93 15.33 0.37
N LYS A 117 -8.77 14.51 -0.69
CA LYS A 117 -9.85 14.10 -1.59
C LYS A 117 -10.26 12.65 -1.47
N LYS A 118 -9.34 11.76 -1.06
CA LYS A 118 -9.57 10.31 -1.14
C LYS A 118 -8.82 9.53 -0.06
N VAL A 119 -9.32 8.34 0.19
CA VAL A 119 -8.65 7.33 1.01
C VAL A 119 -8.39 6.11 0.15
N TYR A 120 -7.15 5.63 0.19
CA TYR A 120 -6.72 4.43 -0.51
C TYR A 120 -6.37 3.36 0.49
N GLU A 121 -6.80 2.12 0.25
CA GLU A 121 -6.45 0.97 1.06
C GLU A 121 -5.53 0.02 0.29
N MET A 122 -4.46 -0.42 0.93
CA MET A 122 -3.52 -1.38 0.36
C MET A 122 -4.04 -2.81 0.56
N LEU A 123 -4.06 -3.57 -0.51
CA LEU A 123 -4.26 -5.02 -0.47
C LEU A 123 -2.95 -5.73 -0.82
N GLY A 124 -2.52 -6.64 0.04
CA GLY A 124 -1.32 -7.43 -0.18
C GLY A 124 -0.39 -7.47 1.03
N LYS A 125 0.76 -8.12 0.87
CA LYS A 125 1.75 -8.24 1.93
C LYS A 125 2.45 -6.90 2.19
N PRO A 126 2.58 -6.46 3.44
CA PRO A 126 3.28 -5.22 3.79
C PRO A 126 4.80 -5.44 3.75
N THR A 127 5.38 -5.29 2.58
CA THR A 127 6.83 -5.21 2.37
C THR A 127 7.20 -3.80 1.96
N VAL A 128 8.46 -3.39 2.17
CA VAL A 128 8.92 -2.04 1.78
C VAL A 128 8.65 -1.76 0.29
N PRO A 129 8.97 -2.67 -0.66
CA PRO A 129 8.65 -2.46 -2.06
C PRO A 129 7.14 -2.30 -2.32
N ASN A 130 6.30 -3.13 -1.70
CA ASN A 130 4.84 -3.06 -1.89
C ASN A 130 4.24 -1.78 -1.30
N LEU A 131 4.73 -1.34 -0.15
CA LEU A 131 4.30 -0.08 0.48
C LEU A 131 4.71 1.13 -0.38
N ARG A 132 5.93 1.13 -0.96
CA ARG A 132 6.37 2.18 -1.91
C ARG A 132 5.53 2.17 -3.18
N GLU A 133 5.25 0.99 -3.73
CA GLU A 133 4.38 0.87 -4.90
C GLU A 133 2.95 1.34 -4.60
N PHE A 134 2.44 1.03 -3.42
CA PHE A 134 1.14 1.52 -2.94
C PHE A 134 1.12 3.05 -2.91
N LEU A 135 2.13 3.70 -2.33
CA LEU A 135 2.24 5.16 -2.32
C LEU A 135 2.31 5.75 -3.73
N LYS A 136 3.08 5.13 -4.64
CA LYS A 136 3.13 5.55 -6.05
C LYS A 136 1.78 5.46 -6.76
N LYS A 137 1.05 4.37 -6.55
CA LYS A 137 -0.28 4.18 -7.15
C LYS A 137 -1.33 5.13 -6.57
N ALA A 138 -1.26 5.41 -5.28
CA ALA A 138 -2.23 6.27 -4.59
C ALA A 138 -1.97 7.76 -4.83
N LEU A 139 -0.71 8.17 -4.82
CA LEU A 139 -0.33 9.58 -4.78
C LEU A 139 0.37 10.08 -6.06
N GLY A 140 1.02 9.19 -6.79
CA GLY A 140 1.83 9.50 -7.96
C GLY A 140 3.32 9.23 -7.76
N ASP A 141 4.13 9.64 -8.74
CA ASP A 141 5.56 9.32 -8.80
C ASP A 141 6.35 9.76 -7.58
N GLU A 142 7.27 8.87 -7.18
CA GLU A 142 8.23 9.13 -6.11
C GLU A 142 9.35 10.04 -6.60
N LYS A 143 9.63 11.09 -5.84
CA LYS A 143 10.73 12.03 -6.09
C LYS A 143 11.47 12.34 -4.79
N ALA A 144 12.80 12.42 -4.88
CA ALA A 144 13.62 12.97 -3.80
C ALA A 144 13.52 14.51 -3.85
N SER A 145 13.19 15.11 -2.70
CA SER A 145 13.19 16.57 -2.55
C SER A 145 14.57 17.00 -2.07
N HIS A 146 15.34 17.64 -2.92
CA HIS A 146 16.63 18.25 -2.59
C HIS A 146 16.45 19.64 -2.01
#